data_5f8c1deb9239e5d53ec80ee1e68ca79f
#
_entry.id   5f8c1deb9239e5d53ec80ee1e68ca79f
#
_cell.length_a   1.000
_cell.length_b   1.000
_cell.length_c   1.000
_cell.angle_alpha   90.00
_cell.angle_beta   90.00
_cell.angle_gamma   90.00
#
_symmetry.space_group_name_H-M   'P 1'
#
loop_
_entity.id
_entity.type
_entity.pdbx_description
1 polymer ?
#
loop_
_entity_poly.entity_id
_entity_poly.type
_entity_poly.pdbx_seq_one_letter_code
_entity_poly.pdbx_strand_id
1 'polypeptide(L)'
;MKNPRIEEKKTFHPFIITSREVCNGNPVIKGTRTRVIDIAIEYDRIGYTPDQIVDAHPHLDLVKVHDALSYYYENRERLDEEITSRRKHILRLKKEFPSKLGS
;
A
#
# COMPACT_ATOMS: atom_id res chain seq x y z
N MET A 1 7.41 20.07 -15.29
CA MET A 1 8.08 20.72 -14.16
C MET A 1 7.69 20.05 -12.86
N LYS A 2 8.66 19.76 -12.01
CA LYS A 2 8.41 19.15 -10.71
C LYS A 2 7.64 20.08 -9.80
N ASN A 3 6.63 19.56 -9.12
CA ASN A 3 5.97 20.28 -8.05
C ASN A 3 6.92 20.38 -6.86
N PRO A 4 7.39 21.58 -6.46
CA PRO A 4 8.36 21.71 -5.37
C PRO A 4 7.82 21.32 -4.01
N ARG A 5 6.49 21.11 -3.88
CA ARG A 5 5.86 20.70 -2.63
C ARG A 5 5.86 19.20 -2.42
N ILE A 6 6.13 18.41 -3.46
CA ILE A 6 6.14 16.95 -3.37
C ILE A 6 7.57 16.48 -3.32
N GLU A 7 7.98 16.02 -2.14
CA GLU A 7 9.30 15.48 -1.93
C GLU A 7 9.22 13.96 -1.88
N GLU A 8 9.72 13.33 -2.94
CA GLU A 8 9.77 11.88 -3.01
C GLU A 8 11.10 11.39 -2.47
N LYS A 9 11.04 10.41 -1.57
CA LYS A 9 12.22 9.70 -1.11
C LYS A 9 12.30 8.37 -1.80
N LYS A 10 13.42 8.15 -2.47
CA LYS A 10 13.68 6.89 -3.16
C LYS A 10 14.00 5.79 -2.16
N THR A 11 13.65 4.56 -2.53
CA THR A 11 14.03 3.36 -1.79
C THR A 11 15.00 2.55 -2.65
N PHE A 12 15.45 1.40 -2.16
CA PHE A 12 16.26 0.48 -2.96
C PHE A 12 15.44 -0.19 -4.07
N HIS A 13 14.12 -0.02 -4.05
CA HIS A 13 13.23 -0.57 -5.06
C HIS A 13 12.90 0.54 -6.06
N PRO A 14 13.22 0.36 -7.35
CA PRO A 14 13.11 1.43 -8.34
C PRO A 14 11.70 2.00 -8.50
N PHE A 15 10.67 1.22 -8.18
CA PHE A 15 9.29 1.68 -8.34
C PHE A 15 8.61 2.03 -7.02
N ILE A 16 9.33 1.99 -5.89
CA ILE A 16 8.75 2.28 -4.59
C ILE A 16 9.37 3.56 -4.03
N ILE A 17 8.51 4.49 -3.67
CA ILE A 17 8.92 5.77 -3.06
C ILE A 17 8.08 6.04 -1.82
N THR A 18 8.53 6.98 -1.01
CA THR A 18 7.73 7.57 0.06
C THR A 18 7.64 9.07 -0.15
N SER A 19 6.53 9.65 0.25
CA SER A 19 6.34 11.10 0.20
C SER A 19 5.33 11.49 1.26
N ARG A 20 5.65 12.53 2.04
CA ARG A 20 4.76 13.01 3.09
C ARG A 20 3.41 13.47 2.53
N GLU A 21 3.42 13.97 1.32
CA GLU A 21 2.24 14.50 0.62
C GLU A 21 1.41 13.41 -0.05
N VAL A 22 1.93 12.20 -0.12
CA VAL A 22 1.23 11.07 -0.75
C VAL A 22 1.03 9.99 0.28
N CYS A 23 -0.24 9.68 0.58
CA CYS A 23 -0.63 8.62 1.52
C CYS A 23 0.10 8.73 2.87
N ASN A 24 0.32 9.95 3.35
CA ASN A 24 0.95 10.24 4.65
C ASN A 24 2.33 9.59 4.82
N GLY A 25 3.10 9.49 3.76
CA GLY A 25 4.45 8.93 3.81
C GLY A 25 4.50 7.42 3.75
N ASN A 26 3.39 6.74 3.56
CA ASN A 26 3.40 5.28 3.36
C ASN A 26 4.09 4.95 2.04
N PRO A 27 4.83 3.84 1.98
CA PRO A 27 5.43 3.41 0.72
C PRO A 27 4.36 3.19 -0.35
N VAL A 28 4.56 3.81 -1.50
CA VAL A 28 3.64 3.71 -2.63
C VAL A 28 4.41 3.35 -3.89
N ILE A 29 3.69 2.83 -4.88
CA ILE A 29 4.25 2.63 -6.21
C ILE A 29 4.36 4.00 -6.86
N LYS A 30 5.56 4.32 -7.32
CA LYS A 30 5.89 5.64 -7.89
C LYS A 30 4.87 6.07 -8.94
N GLY A 31 4.42 7.31 -8.84
CA GLY A 31 3.44 7.86 -9.76
C GLY A 31 2.01 7.46 -9.49
N THR A 32 1.76 6.75 -8.39
CA THR A 32 0.41 6.31 -8.03
C THR A 32 0.15 6.59 -6.55
N ARG A 33 -1.09 6.35 -6.13
CA ARG A 33 -1.46 6.34 -4.71
C ARG A 33 -1.68 4.91 -4.21
N THR A 34 -1.25 3.92 -4.97
CA THR A 34 -1.35 2.52 -4.57
C THR A 34 -0.23 2.21 -3.59
N ARG A 35 -0.59 1.90 -2.35
CA ARG A 35 0.38 1.63 -1.30
C ARG A 35 0.90 0.20 -1.39
N VAL A 36 2.14 0.01 -0.95
CA VAL A 36 2.70 -1.34 -0.87
C VAL A 36 1.81 -2.24 0.01
N ILE A 37 1.29 -1.71 1.13
CA ILE A 37 0.41 -2.51 2.00
C ILE A 37 -0.87 -2.94 1.32
N ASP A 38 -1.40 -2.18 0.37
CA ASP A 38 -2.59 -2.57 -0.38
C ASP A 38 -2.29 -3.81 -1.24
N ILE A 39 -1.16 -3.81 -1.90
CA ILE A 39 -0.71 -4.95 -2.71
C ILE A 39 -0.41 -6.16 -1.81
N ALA A 40 0.24 -5.92 -0.67
CA ALA A 40 0.55 -6.99 0.28
C ALA A 40 -0.71 -7.67 0.83
N ILE A 41 -1.75 -6.89 1.13
CA ILE A 41 -3.02 -7.43 1.60
C ILE A 41 -3.67 -8.31 0.55
N GLU A 42 -3.70 -7.84 -0.70
CA GLU A 42 -4.30 -8.61 -1.79
C GLU A 42 -3.56 -9.92 -2.03
N TYR A 43 -2.24 -9.88 -1.99
CA TYR A 43 -1.42 -11.05 -2.22
C TYR A 43 -1.42 -12.02 -1.03
N ASP A 44 -1.09 -11.51 0.16
CA ASP A 44 -0.82 -12.34 1.34
C ASP A 44 -2.08 -12.72 2.13
N ARG A 45 -3.06 -11.80 2.19
CA ARG A 45 -4.26 -12.00 3.01
C ARG A 45 -5.45 -12.51 2.19
N ILE A 46 -5.63 -11.98 0.99
CA ILE A 46 -6.73 -12.37 0.11
C ILE A 46 -6.35 -13.54 -0.78
N GLY A 47 -5.06 -13.63 -1.14
CA GLY A 47 -4.55 -14.75 -1.94
C GLY A 47 -4.57 -14.50 -3.44
N TYR A 48 -4.59 -13.24 -3.86
CA TYR A 48 -4.50 -12.93 -5.28
C TYR A 48 -3.10 -13.22 -5.81
N THR A 49 -3.04 -13.75 -7.03
CA THR A 49 -1.75 -13.86 -7.73
C THR A 49 -1.33 -12.48 -8.23
N PRO A 50 -0.04 -12.28 -8.57
CA PRO A 50 0.38 -11.01 -9.18
C PRO A 50 -0.40 -10.66 -10.44
N ASP A 51 -0.76 -11.63 -11.27
CA ASP A 51 -1.58 -11.38 -12.46
C ASP A 51 -2.97 -10.85 -12.08
N GLN A 52 -3.58 -11.42 -11.06
CA GLN A 52 -4.88 -10.96 -10.57
C GLN A 52 -4.80 -9.56 -10.00
N ILE A 53 -3.69 -9.22 -9.34
CA ILE A 53 -3.46 -7.87 -8.81
C ILE A 53 -3.37 -6.87 -9.96
N VAL A 54 -2.66 -7.21 -11.02
CA VAL A 54 -2.58 -6.36 -12.21
C VAL A 54 -3.97 -6.19 -12.85
N ASP A 55 -4.74 -7.26 -12.92
CA ASP A 55 -6.11 -7.17 -13.45
C ASP A 55 -6.98 -6.21 -12.63
N ALA A 56 -6.80 -6.22 -11.31
CA ALA A 56 -7.56 -5.34 -10.41
C ALA A 56 -7.04 -3.89 -10.44
N HIS A 57 -5.81 -3.69 -10.86
CA HIS A 57 -5.15 -2.38 -10.90
C HIS A 57 -4.58 -2.13 -12.30
N PRO A 58 -5.40 -1.76 -13.29
CA PRO A 58 -4.95 -1.65 -14.69
C PRO A 58 -3.81 -0.66 -14.92
N HIS A 59 -3.58 0.26 -13.98
CA HIS A 59 -2.47 1.23 -14.06
C HIS A 59 -1.13 0.63 -13.61
N LEU A 60 -1.13 -0.60 -13.13
CA LEU A 60 0.08 -1.29 -12.71
C LEU A 60 0.48 -2.36 -13.73
N ASP A 61 1.70 -2.83 -13.62
CA ASP A 61 2.20 -3.97 -14.37
C ASP A 61 2.90 -4.96 -13.42
N LEU A 62 3.29 -6.10 -13.93
CA LEU A 62 3.91 -7.15 -13.13
C LEU A 62 5.22 -6.70 -12.49
N VAL A 63 6.01 -5.87 -13.18
CA VAL A 63 7.28 -5.40 -12.63
C VAL A 63 7.04 -4.58 -11.37
N LYS A 64 6.07 -3.67 -11.42
CA LYS A 64 5.74 -2.82 -10.28
C LYS A 64 5.13 -3.62 -9.13
N VAL A 65 4.27 -4.57 -9.45
CA VAL A 65 3.66 -5.44 -8.42
C VAL A 65 4.73 -6.26 -7.73
N HIS A 66 5.63 -6.88 -8.49
CA HIS A 66 6.73 -7.66 -7.90
C HIS A 66 7.69 -6.80 -7.08
N ASP A 67 7.95 -5.57 -7.52
CA ASP A 67 8.80 -4.65 -6.75
C ASP A 67 8.13 -4.28 -5.42
N ALA A 68 6.84 -4.03 -5.44
CA ALA A 68 6.07 -3.77 -4.22
C ALA A 68 6.09 -4.96 -3.27
N LEU A 69 5.91 -6.17 -3.78
CA LEU A 69 5.96 -7.38 -2.97
C LEU A 69 7.37 -7.60 -2.40
N SER A 70 8.40 -7.33 -3.19
CA SER A 70 9.78 -7.43 -2.72
C SER A 70 10.04 -6.45 -1.58
N TYR A 71 9.57 -5.21 -1.72
CA TYR A 71 9.66 -4.22 -0.65
C TYR A 71 8.92 -4.70 0.61
N TYR A 72 7.73 -5.25 0.43
CA TYR A 72 6.94 -5.78 1.54
C TYR A 72 7.73 -6.85 2.30
N TYR A 73 8.30 -7.82 1.59
CA TYR A 73 9.04 -8.89 2.24
C TYR A 73 10.28 -8.40 2.98
N GLU A 74 10.97 -7.40 2.45
CA GLU A 74 12.12 -6.81 3.14
C GLU A 74 11.74 -6.03 4.40
N ASN A 75 10.50 -5.54 4.47
CA ASN A 75 10.00 -4.74 5.59
C ASN A 75 8.80 -5.39 6.25
N ARG A 76 8.71 -6.70 6.14
CA ARG A 76 7.49 -7.45 6.49
C ARG A 76 7.02 -7.20 7.90
N GLU A 77 7.91 -7.27 8.88
CA GLU A 77 7.53 -7.10 10.27
C GLU A 77 6.87 -5.75 10.52
N ARG A 78 7.51 -4.69 10.05
CA ARG A 78 7.00 -3.33 10.23
C ARG A 78 5.69 -3.12 9.50
N LEU A 79 5.59 -3.61 8.26
CA LEU A 79 4.38 -3.45 7.46
C LEU A 79 3.23 -4.30 7.97
N ASP A 80 3.50 -5.50 8.46
CA ASP A 80 2.47 -6.35 9.07
C ASP A 80 1.91 -5.71 10.34
N GLU A 81 2.76 -5.08 11.14
CA GLU A 81 2.30 -4.33 12.31
C GLU A 81 1.37 -3.19 11.91
N GLU A 82 1.71 -2.47 10.85
CA GLU A 82 0.88 -1.38 10.36
C GLU A 82 -0.46 -1.89 9.83
N ILE A 83 -0.47 -2.99 9.08
CA ILE A 83 -1.69 -3.63 8.61
C ILE A 83 -2.59 -4.01 9.78
N THR A 84 -2.01 -4.64 10.79
CA THR A 84 -2.73 -5.07 12.01
C THR A 84 -3.30 -3.87 12.76
N SER A 85 -2.51 -2.83 12.93
CA SER A 85 -2.93 -1.61 13.62
C SER A 85 -4.11 -0.94 12.92
N ARG A 86 -4.06 -0.84 11.59
CA ARG A 86 -5.15 -0.27 10.79
C ARG A 86 -6.43 -1.10 10.94
N ARG A 87 -6.30 -2.41 10.89
CA ARG A 87 -7.44 -3.32 11.06
C ARG A 87 -8.09 -3.14 12.41
N LYS A 88 -7.30 -3.08 13.48
CA LYS A 88 -7.81 -2.86 14.84
C LYS A 88 -8.52 -1.52 14.95
N HIS A 89 -7.97 -0.49 14.35
CA HIS A 89 -8.56 0.84 14.36
C HIS A 89 -9.93 0.86 13.66
N ILE A 90 -10.02 0.24 12.50
CA ILE A 90 -11.27 0.15 11.74
C ILE A 90 -12.32 -0.64 12.52
N LEU A 91 -11.93 -1.78 13.12
CA LEU A 91 -12.85 -2.58 13.93
C LEU A 91 -13.37 -1.80 15.13
N ARG A 92 -12.51 -1.01 15.77
CA ARG A 92 -12.92 -0.17 16.89
C ARG A 92 -13.93 0.90 16.43
N LEU A 93 -13.67 1.54 15.28
CA LEU A 93 -14.59 2.53 14.73
C LEU A 93 -15.93 1.93 14.38
N LYS A 94 -15.97 0.73 13.82
CA LYS A 94 -17.22 0.03 13.52
C LYS A 94 -17.99 -0.28 14.78
N LYS A 95 -17.32 -0.60 15.87
CA LYS A 95 -17.96 -0.86 17.15
C LYS A 95 -18.57 0.41 17.74
N GLU A 96 -17.84 1.54 17.66
CA GLU A 96 -18.29 2.82 18.19
C GLU A 96 -19.33 3.51 17.29
N PHE A 97 -19.24 3.33 15.98
CA PHE A 97 -20.08 4.01 15.00
C PHE A 97 -20.60 3.04 13.95
N PRO A 98 -21.34 1.99 14.34
CA PRO A 98 -21.74 0.95 13.39
C PRO A 98 -22.60 1.46 12.24
N SER A 99 -23.46 2.45 12.50
CA SER A 99 -24.34 2.99 11.46
C SER A 99 -23.60 3.76 10.37
N LYS A 100 -22.36 4.19 10.63
CA LYS A 100 -21.57 4.94 9.65
C LYS A 100 -20.61 4.05 8.86
N LEU A 101 -20.21 2.93 9.44
CA LEU A 101 -19.18 2.07 8.86
C LEU A 101 -19.68 0.68 8.53
N GLY A 102 -20.75 0.26 9.18
CA GLY A 102 -21.28 -1.06 9.01
C GLY A 102 -22.55 -1.06 8.17
N SER A 103 -22.43 -0.75 6.96
CA SER A 103 -23.58 -0.79 6.05
C SER A 103 -24.22 -2.16 5.96
#